data_a7484850fd2ed0c70544ff0398026725
#
_entry.id   a7484850fd2ed0c70544ff0398026725
#
_cell.length_a   1.000
_cell.length_b   1.000
_cell.length_c   1.000
_cell.angle_alpha   90.00
_cell.angle_beta   90.00
_cell.angle_gamma   90.00
#
_symmetry.space_group_name_H-M   'P 1'
#
loop_
_entity.id
_entity.type
_entity.pdbx_description
1 polymer ?
#
loop_
_entity_poly.entity_id
_entity_poly.type
_entity_poly.pdbx_seq_one_letter_code
_entity_poly.pdbx_strand_id
1 'polypeptide(L)'
;MSTIIDTFVAPPCREQITLLYQDEHLVLINKPAGLLSLSGKDPRNLDSVHHRLVQRFPGCTLVHRLDFGTSGLMVIARNKGINALLCQQFSQRTVDKVYTALLCGHLAEDEGIVEAAIAKDPARFPRMALCARHGKPARSRYRVIDRLYQAREGERALALTRVTLTPETGRTHQLRIHCQLRGYPILGCDLYGGRELPGTEQAPRLMLHASELRFVHPVSHEPMHIQQASPF
;
A
#
# COMPACT_ATOMS: atom_id res chain seq x y z
N MET A 1 -3.55 22.91 21.25
CA MET A 1 -3.41 21.85 20.22
C MET A 1 -3.74 20.54 20.89
N SER A 2 -4.88 19.92 20.58
CA SER A 2 -5.21 18.60 21.14
C SER A 2 -4.26 17.57 20.53
N THR A 3 -3.50 16.90 21.36
CA THR A 3 -2.63 15.80 20.96
C THR A 3 -3.55 14.65 20.52
N ILE A 4 -3.57 14.31 19.22
CA ILE A 4 -4.28 13.15 18.73
C ILE A 4 -3.55 11.93 19.31
N ILE A 5 -4.20 11.22 20.22
CA ILE A 5 -3.67 9.98 20.79
C ILE A 5 -3.96 8.87 19.77
N ASP A 6 -2.92 8.29 19.20
CA ASP A 6 -3.03 7.09 18.38
C ASP A 6 -3.29 5.90 19.31
N THR A 7 -4.53 5.45 19.35
CA THR A 7 -4.95 4.30 20.19
C THR A 7 -4.93 2.98 19.42
N PHE A 8 -4.52 3.00 18.15
CA PHE A 8 -4.45 1.79 17.33
C PHE A 8 -3.37 0.84 17.85
N VAL A 9 -3.77 -0.38 18.14
CA VAL A 9 -2.88 -1.50 18.45
C VAL A 9 -3.03 -2.53 17.33
N ALA A 10 -1.94 -2.78 16.61
CA ALA A 10 -1.92 -3.74 15.52
C ALA A 10 -2.12 -5.16 16.07
N PRO A 11 -3.06 -5.95 15.52
CA PRO A 11 -3.12 -7.37 15.80
C PRO A 11 -1.80 -8.07 15.48
N PRO A 12 -1.43 -9.15 16.19
CA PRO A 12 -0.21 -9.88 15.92
C PRO A 12 -0.18 -10.44 14.48
N CYS A 13 0.87 -10.16 13.72
CA CYS A 13 1.08 -10.73 12.40
C CYS A 13 1.92 -12.00 12.49
N ARG A 14 1.31 -13.16 12.20
CA ARG A 14 1.99 -14.46 12.21
C ARG A 14 2.72 -14.79 10.91
N GLU A 15 2.39 -14.09 9.82
CA GLU A 15 3.04 -14.32 8.53
C GLU A 15 4.47 -13.81 8.54
N GLN A 16 5.34 -14.51 7.79
CA GLN A 16 6.74 -14.15 7.66
C GLN A 16 6.96 -13.19 6.48
N ILE A 17 8.01 -12.37 6.61
CA ILE A 17 8.51 -11.58 5.49
C ILE A 17 9.25 -12.51 4.54
N THR A 18 8.87 -12.53 3.26
CA THR A 18 9.60 -13.28 2.24
C THR A 18 10.71 -12.41 1.66
N LEU A 19 11.95 -12.90 1.70
CA LEU A 19 13.06 -12.28 0.99
C LEU A 19 13.04 -12.70 -0.47
N LEU A 20 13.06 -11.74 -1.38
CA LEU A 20 13.03 -11.99 -2.83
C LEU A 20 14.40 -11.79 -3.47
N TYR A 21 15.19 -10.85 -2.95
CA TYR A 21 16.53 -10.55 -3.40
C TYR A 21 17.32 -9.88 -2.26
N GLN A 22 18.62 -10.10 -2.23
CA GLN A 22 19.53 -9.37 -1.34
C GLN A 22 20.93 -9.29 -1.94
N ASP A 23 21.61 -8.17 -1.67
CA ASP A 23 23.03 -7.96 -1.91
C ASP A 23 23.66 -7.16 -0.76
N GLU A 24 24.85 -6.58 -0.98
CA GLU A 24 25.54 -5.73 0.02
C GLU A 24 24.85 -4.39 0.27
N HIS A 25 23.96 -3.95 -0.62
CA HIS A 25 23.40 -2.61 -0.66
C HIS A 25 21.91 -2.57 -0.30
N LEU A 26 21.14 -3.52 -0.77
CA LEU A 26 19.70 -3.52 -0.58
C LEU A 26 19.10 -4.92 -0.35
N VAL A 27 17.88 -4.93 0.14
CA VAL A 27 17.06 -6.14 0.29
C VAL A 27 15.70 -5.85 -0.35
N LEU A 28 15.18 -6.77 -1.17
CA LEU A 28 13.82 -6.75 -1.68
C LEU A 28 12.99 -7.79 -0.95
N ILE A 29 11.84 -7.39 -0.51
CA ILE A 29 10.94 -8.23 0.28
C ILE A 29 9.52 -8.22 -0.27
N ASN A 30 8.79 -9.30 0.03
CA ASN A 30 7.34 -9.32 0.00
C ASN A 30 6.84 -9.16 1.45
N LYS A 31 6.22 -8.02 1.74
CA LYS A 31 5.61 -7.73 3.05
C LYS A 31 4.25 -8.43 3.15
N PRO A 32 3.95 -9.18 4.21
CA PRO A 32 2.60 -9.68 4.45
C PRO A 32 1.61 -8.55 4.76
N ALA A 33 0.32 -8.80 4.55
CA ALA A 33 -0.71 -7.92 5.07
C ALA A 33 -0.74 -8.00 6.61
N GLY A 34 -1.28 -6.97 7.27
CA GLY A 34 -1.38 -6.98 8.73
C GLY A 34 -0.04 -6.84 9.47
N LEU A 35 1.03 -6.43 8.79
CA LEU A 35 2.31 -6.08 9.42
C LEU A 35 2.58 -4.60 9.23
N LEU A 36 2.97 -3.90 10.29
CA LEU A 36 3.41 -2.51 10.22
C LEU A 36 4.70 -2.39 9.39
N SER A 37 4.87 -1.32 8.62
CA SER A 37 6.16 -1.04 7.98
C SER A 37 7.20 -0.57 9.00
N LEU A 38 6.81 0.31 9.91
CA LEU A 38 7.61 0.82 11.03
C LEU A 38 6.87 0.61 12.35
N SER A 39 7.59 0.39 13.42
CA SER A 39 7.04 0.33 14.78
C SER A 39 6.27 1.60 15.11
N GLY A 40 5.13 1.45 15.78
CA GLY A 40 4.34 2.56 16.28
C GLY A 40 4.93 3.19 17.54
N LYS A 41 4.31 4.27 18.01
CA LYS A 41 4.69 4.90 19.28
C LYS A 41 4.29 4.07 20.49
N ASP A 42 3.19 3.32 20.40
CA ASP A 42 2.75 2.39 21.44
C ASP A 42 3.72 1.19 21.46
N PRO A 43 4.28 0.80 22.62
CA PRO A 43 5.17 -0.36 22.73
C PRO A 43 4.57 -1.67 22.20
N ARG A 44 3.25 -1.80 22.23
CA ARG A 44 2.53 -2.96 21.65
C ARG A 44 2.62 -3.02 20.13
N ASN A 45 2.95 -1.92 19.48
CA ASN A 45 3.15 -1.80 18.02
C ASN A 45 4.64 -1.91 17.63
N LEU A 46 5.42 -2.68 18.37
CA LEU A 46 6.84 -2.89 18.08
C LEU A 46 7.07 -3.72 16.82
N ASP A 47 6.25 -4.77 16.62
CA ASP A 47 6.38 -5.69 15.50
C ASP A 47 6.14 -4.98 14.17
N SER A 48 7.14 -4.96 13.32
CA SER A 48 7.11 -4.26 12.03
C SER A 48 8.16 -4.85 11.07
N VAL A 49 8.03 -4.50 9.78
CA VAL A 49 9.04 -4.86 8.78
C VAL A 49 10.43 -4.41 9.25
N HIS A 50 10.57 -3.16 9.67
CA HIS A 50 11.87 -2.65 10.13
C HIS A 50 12.38 -3.40 11.36
N HIS A 51 11.55 -3.61 12.37
CA HIS A 51 11.93 -4.33 13.58
C HIS A 51 12.40 -5.76 13.29
N ARG A 52 11.69 -6.48 12.43
CA ARG A 52 12.06 -7.86 12.04
C ARG A 52 13.35 -7.90 11.20
N LEU A 53 13.54 -6.93 10.29
CA LEU A 53 14.70 -6.93 9.39
C LEU A 53 15.98 -6.42 10.04
N VAL A 54 15.92 -5.48 10.96
CA VAL A 54 17.13 -4.94 11.61
C VAL A 54 17.88 -6.00 12.42
N GLN A 55 17.18 -7.04 12.90
CA GLN A 55 17.78 -8.17 13.60
C GLN A 55 18.65 -9.03 12.65
N ARG A 56 18.24 -9.15 11.39
CA ARG A 56 18.95 -9.91 10.36
C ARG A 56 19.93 -9.06 9.56
N PHE A 57 19.61 -7.79 9.36
CA PHE A 57 20.39 -6.82 8.60
C PHE A 57 20.61 -5.56 9.45
N PRO A 58 21.57 -5.59 10.40
CA PRO A 58 21.87 -4.44 11.24
C PRO A 58 22.18 -3.19 10.41
N GLY A 59 21.57 -2.05 10.79
CA GLY A 59 21.75 -0.78 10.07
C GLY A 59 20.82 -0.59 8.86
N CYS A 60 19.98 -1.58 8.53
CA CYS A 60 19.01 -1.41 7.45
C CYS A 60 17.98 -0.31 7.78
N THR A 61 17.50 0.36 6.74
CA THR A 61 16.50 1.44 6.85
C THR A 61 15.46 1.34 5.74
N LEU A 62 14.24 1.75 6.05
CA LEU A 62 13.17 1.76 5.06
C LEU A 62 13.30 2.95 4.10
N VAL A 63 13.19 2.69 2.81
CA VAL A 63 13.15 3.70 1.75
C VAL A 63 11.74 4.26 1.57
N HIS A 64 10.74 3.39 1.67
CA HIS A 64 9.32 3.72 1.57
C HIS A 64 8.48 2.84 2.50
N ARG A 65 7.18 3.08 2.52
CA ARG A 65 6.25 2.34 3.37
C ARG A 65 5.06 1.84 2.57
N LEU A 66 4.52 0.70 2.98
CA LEU A 66 3.18 0.24 2.66
C LEU A 66 2.28 0.41 3.90
N ASP A 67 0.99 0.61 3.67
CA ASP A 67 0.00 0.66 4.75
C ASP A 67 -0.06 -0.69 5.49
N PHE A 68 -0.60 -0.69 6.71
CA PHE A 68 -0.73 -1.88 7.55
C PHE A 68 -1.38 -3.05 6.81
N GLY A 69 -2.53 -2.82 6.18
CA GLY A 69 -3.27 -3.86 5.44
C GLY A 69 -2.72 -4.18 4.05
N THR A 70 -1.85 -3.34 3.49
CA THR A 70 -1.27 -3.54 2.16
C THR A 70 -0.14 -4.56 2.21
N SER A 71 -0.15 -5.54 1.31
CA SER A 71 0.97 -6.47 1.13
C SER A 71 1.80 -6.14 -0.10
N GLY A 72 2.93 -6.82 -0.28
CA GLY A 72 3.71 -6.79 -1.52
C GLY A 72 5.10 -6.20 -1.38
N LEU A 73 5.63 -5.77 -2.52
CA LEU A 73 7.02 -5.40 -2.73
C LEU A 73 7.46 -4.18 -1.93
N MET A 74 8.57 -4.32 -1.24
CA MET A 74 9.31 -3.21 -0.62
C MET A 74 10.81 -3.35 -0.88
N VAL A 75 11.47 -2.20 -1.13
CA VAL A 75 12.92 -2.09 -1.15
C VAL A 75 13.42 -1.51 0.18
N ILE A 76 14.43 -2.15 0.73
CA ILE A 76 15.04 -1.83 2.03
C ILE A 76 16.51 -1.53 1.77
N ALA A 77 16.99 -0.39 2.22
CA ALA A 77 18.41 -0.05 2.13
C ALA A 77 19.19 -0.69 3.29
N ARG A 78 20.39 -1.23 3.04
CA ARG A 78 21.21 -1.85 4.08
C ARG A 78 22.02 -0.85 4.91
N ASN A 79 22.09 0.40 4.47
CA ASN A 79 22.72 1.50 5.22
C ASN A 79 22.15 2.86 4.81
N LYS A 80 22.52 3.91 5.54
CA LYS A 80 22.02 5.28 5.33
C LYS A 80 22.43 5.87 3.98
N GLY A 81 23.63 5.56 3.46
CA GLY A 81 24.08 6.05 2.16
C GLY A 81 23.20 5.52 1.03
N ILE A 82 22.97 4.21 1.01
CA ILE A 82 22.06 3.56 0.05
C ILE A 82 20.64 4.06 0.21
N ASN A 83 20.19 4.29 1.45
CA ASN A 83 18.86 4.85 1.69
C ASN A 83 18.71 6.23 1.04
N ALA A 84 19.70 7.11 1.15
CA ALA A 84 19.65 8.44 0.54
C ALA A 84 19.52 8.35 -1.00
N LEU A 85 20.31 7.49 -1.65
CA LEU A 85 20.25 7.28 -3.10
C LEU A 85 18.89 6.75 -3.57
N LEU A 86 18.36 5.75 -2.88
CA LEU A 86 17.04 5.21 -3.20
C LEU A 86 15.92 6.23 -2.92
N CYS A 87 15.94 6.93 -1.79
CA CYS A 87 14.98 7.98 -1.48
C CYS A 87 15.01 9.11 -2.52
N GLN A 88 16.18 9.42 -3.10
CA GLN A 88 16.27 10.36 -4.21
C GLN A 88 15.47 9.89 -5.42
N GLN A 89 15.58 8.62 -5.84
CA GLN A 89 14.79 8.06 -6.92
C GLN A 89 13.28 8.16 -6.65
N PHE A 90 12.84 7.83 -5.42
CA PHE A 90 11.43 7.99 -5.03
C PHE A 90 10.96 9.44 -5.08
N SER A 91 11.79 10.40 -4.64
CA SER A 91 11.45 11.83 -4.65
C SER A 91 11.39 12.41 -6.06
N GLN A 92 12.27 11.95 -6.94
CA GLN A 92 12.32 12.30 -8.37
C GLN A 92 11.26 11.58 -9.20
N ARG A 93 10.51 10.62 -8.59
CA ARG A 93 9.48 9.81 -9.27
C ARG A 93 10.03 8.95 -10.43
N THR A 94 11.28 8.52 -10.32
CA THR A 94 11.90 7.59 -11.29
C THR A 94 11.68 6.12 -10.90
N VAL A 95 10.96 5.86 -9.81
CA VAL A 95 10.55 4.53 -9.36
C VAL A 95 9.12 4.25 -9.82
N ASP A 96 8.95 3.27 -10.71
CA ASP A 96 7.63 2.80 -11.11
C ASP A 96 7.09 1.79 -10.10
N LYS A 97 5.81 1.92 -9.77
CA LYS A 97 5.10 1.05 -8.84
C LYS A 97 3.76 0.64 -9.44
N VAL A 98 3.49 -0.64 -9.46
CA VAL A 98 2.18 -1.15 -9.84
C VAL A 98 1.60 -1.94 -8.66
N TYR A 99 0.33 -1.71 -8.40
CA TYR A 99 -0.43 -2.43 -7.39
C TYR A 99 -1.55 -3.20 -8.07
N THR A 100 -1.87 -4.35 -7.55
CA THR A 100 -3.09 -5.09 -7.89
C THR A 100 -4.11 -4.88 -6.78
N ALA A 101 -5.36 -4.63 -7.14
CA ALA A 101 -6.45 -4.49 -6.19
C ALA A 101 -7.72 -5.18 -6.69
N LEU A 102 -8.57 -5.63 -5.75
CA LEU A 102 -9.96 -5.98 -6.01
C LEU A 102 -10.86 -4.85 -5.52
N LEU A 103 -11.65 -4.30 -6.43
CA LEU A 103 -12.62 -3.23 -6.15
C LEU A 103 -14.02 -3.83 -6.01
N CYS A 104 -14.83 -3.27 -5.12
CA CYS A 104 -16.24 -3.62 -4.98
C CYS A 104 -17.04 -3.01 -6.13
N GLY A 105 -17.82 -3.83 -6.83
CA GLY A 105 -18.61 -3.45 -8.00
C GLY A 105 -17.88 -3.64 -9.34
N HIS A 106 -18.63 -3.51 -10.43
CA HIS A 106 -18.06 -3.54 -11.79
C HIS A 106 -17.78 -2.12 -12.25
N LEU A 107 -16.49 -1.76 -12.27
CA LEU A 107 -16.01 -0.48 -12.80
C LEU A 107 -16.35 -0.40 -14.30
N ALA A 108 -17.05 0.64 -14.71
CA ALA A 108 -17.57 0.75 -16.08
C ALA A 108 -16.44 0.95 -17.10
N GLU A 109 -15.53 1.87 -16.81
CA GLU A 109 -14.42 2.21 -17.71
C GLU A 109 -13.25 1.27 -17.50
N ASP A 110 -12.62 0.83 -18.59
CA ASP A 110 -11.48 -0.11 -18.55
C ASP A 110 -10.18 0.50 -18.06
N GLU A 111 -10.03 1.80 -18.21
CA GLU A 111 -8.87 2.54 -17.72
C GLU A 111 -9.23 3.99 -17.41
N GLY A 112 -8.40 4.64 -16.62
CA GLY A 112 -8.59 6.05 -16.32
C GLY A 112 -7.58 6.61 -15.34
N ILE A 113 -7.78 7.88 -15.04
CA ILE A 113 -6.94 8.65 -14.13
C ILE A 113 -7.83 9.18 -13.00
N VAL A 114 -7.31 9.14 -11.77
CA VAL A 114 -7.93 9.77 -10.61
C VAL A 114 -6.97 10.82 -10.06
N GLU A 115 -7.47 12.03 -9.98
CA GLU A 115 -6.74 13.18 -9.41
C GLU A 115 -7.53 13.75 -8.25
N ALA A 116 -6.86 13.93 -7.11
CA ALA A 116 -7.46 14.55 -5.94
C ALA A 116 -6.37 15.13 -5.03
N ALA A 117 -6.69 16.19 -4.28
CA ALA A 117 -5.80 16.69 -3.25
C ALA A 117 -6.12 16.01 -1.92
N ILE A 118 -5.12 15.42 -1.28
CA ILE A 118 -5.27 14.62 -0.05
C ILE A 118 -4.60 15.34 1.12
N ALA A 119 -5.32 15.48 2.22
CA ALA A 119 -4.85 16.04 3.49
C ALA A 119 -5.08 15.06 4.64
N LYS A 120 -4.45 15.30 5.79
CA LYS A 120 -4.79 14.61 7.04
C LYS A 120 -6.21 14.96 7.46
N ASP A 121 -6.93 14.00 8.04
CA ASP A 121 -8.21 14.20 8.71
C ASP A 121 -8.01 14.13 10.23
N PRO A 122 -7.74 15.26 10.91
CA PRO A 122 -7.45 15.22 12.35
C PRO A 122 -8.61 14.72 13.20
N ALA A 123 -9.85 14.90 12.71
CA ALA A 123 -11.04 14.45 13.45
C ALA A 123 -11.27 12.94 13.36
N ARG A 124 -10.71 12.28 12.35
CA ARG A 124 -10.91 10.86 12.07
C ARG A 124 -9.59 10.13 11.85
N PHE A 125 -8.56 10.46 12.64
CA PHE A 125 -7.27 9.77 12.58
C PHE A 125 -7.48 8.23 12.71
N PRO A 126 -6.75 7.40 11.91
CA PRO A 126 -5.65 7.71 10.99
C PRO A 126 -6.09 8.04 9.54
N ARG A 127 -7.36 8.38 9.32
CA ARG A 127 -7.89 8.68 7.99
C ARG A 127 -7.24 9.92 7.38
N MET A 128 -7.22 9.91 6.06
CA MET A 128 -6.94 11.07 5.23
C MET A 128 -8.26 11.51 4.59
N ALA A 129 -8.35 12.77 4.17
CA ALA A 129 -9.52 13.35 3.54
C ALA A 129 -9.17 14.03 2.21
N LEU A 130 -10.14 14.10 1.32
CA LEU A 130 -10.06 14.97 0.15
C LEU A 130 -10.14 16.43 0.59
N CYS A 131 -9.20 17.24 0.17
CA CYS A 131 -9.16 18.65 0.53
C CYS A 131 -8.48 19.48 -0.56
N ALA A 132 -9.28 20.13 -1.39
CA ALA A 132 -8.79 20.98 -2.47
C ALA A 132 -7.98 22.19 -1.96
N ARG A 133 -8.31 22.70 -0.75
CA ARG A 133 -7.76 23.97 -0.24
C ARG A 133 -6.32 23.84 0.26
N HIS A 134 -5.98 22.75 0.97
CA HIS A 134 -4.65 22.55 1.58
C HIS A 134 -4.14 21.11 1.47
N GLY A 135 -4.82 20.29 0.70
CA GLY A 135 -4.37 18.93 0.39
C GLY A 135 -3.18 18.93 -0.56
N LYS A 136 -2.36 17.90 -0.46
CA LYS A 136 -1.26 17.68 -1.41
C LYS A 136 -1.81 17.01 -2.67
N PRO A 137 -1.49 17.47 -3.88
CA PRO A 137 -1.92 16.83 -5.12
C PRO A 137 -1.55 15.35 -5.13
N ALA A 138 -2.50 14.53 -5.55
CA ALA A 138 -2.33 13.10 -5.71
C ALA A 138 -2.92 12.68 -7.06
N ARG A 139 -2.21 11.77 -7.76
CA ARG A 139 -2.59 11.26 -9.07
C ARG A 139 -2.29 9.77 -9.15
N SER A 140 -3.25 8.99 -9.66
CA SER A 140 -3.11 7.56 -9.91
C SER A 140 -3.80 7.19 -11.22
N ARG A 141 -3.20 6.25 -11.95
CA ARG A 141 -3.85 5.59 -13.09
C ARG A 141 -4.40 4.24 -12.62
N TYR A 142 -5.46 3.80 -13.28
CA TYR A 142 -5.97 2.43 -13.14
C TYR A 142 -6.21 1.81 -14.51
N ARG A 143 -6.11 0.47 -14.55
CA ARG A 143 -6.52 -0.34 -15.71
C ARG A 143 -7.21 -1.60 -15.19
N VAL A 144 -8.37 -1.91 -15.75
CA VAL A 144 -9.12 -3.13 -15.45
C VAL A 144 -8.37 -4.34 -16.04
N ILE A 145 -8.21 -5.37 -15.23
CA ILE A 145 -7.70 -6.68 -15.63
C ILE A 145 -8.89 -7.57 -16.00
N ASP A 146 -9.82 -7.70 -15.08
CA ASP A 146 -11.05 -8.48 -15.25
C ASP A 146 -12.19 -7.97 -14.36
N ARG A 147 -13.43 -8.38 -14.70
CA ARG A 147 -14.62 -8.19 -13.89
C ARG A 147 -15.17 -9.57 -13.53
N LEU A 148 -15.37 -9.82 -12.28
CA LEU A 148 -15.72 -11.14 -11.76
C LEU A 148 -16.87 -11.07 -10.76
N TYR A 149 -17.49 -12.21 -10.51
CA TYR A 149 -18.45 -12.39 -9.44
C TYR A 149 -17.91 -13.38 -8.43
N GLN A 150 -17.87 -12.97 -7.18
CA GLN A 150 -17.54 -13.87 -6.07
C GLN A 150 -18.82 -14.47 -5.53
N ALA A 151 -18.96 -15.79 -5.64
CA ALA A 151 -20.09 -16.52 -5.07
C ALA A 151 -20.11 -16.35 -3.53
N ARG A 152 -21.33 -16.28 -2.99
CA ARG A 152 -21.57 -16.16 -1.54
C ARG A 152 -22.74 -17.07 -1.17
N GLU A 153 -22.53 -17.83 -0.10
CA GLU A 153 -23.54 -18.78 0.34
C GLU A 153 -24.76 -18.01 0.91
N GLY A 154 -25.95 -18.29 0.36
CA GLY A 154 -27.20 -17.66 0.77
C GLY A 154 -27.37 -16.19 0.42
N GLU A 155 -26.44 -15.57 -0.30
CA GLU A 155 -26.49 -14.16 -0.68
C GLU A 155 -26.29 -13.96 -2.19
N ARG A 156 -26.58 -12.75 -2.67
CA ARG A 156 -26.25 -12.37 -4.05
C ARG A 156 -24.74 -12.34 -4.23
N ALA A 157 -24.27 -12.89 -5.35
CA ALA A 157 -22.85 -12.84 -5.69
C ALA A 157 -22.33 -11.40 -5.68
N LEU A 158 -21.16 -11.23 -5.09
CA LEU A 158 -20.48 -9.92 -5.02
C LEU A 158 -19.82 -9.61 -6.36
N ALA A 159 -20.23 -8.53 -7.00
CA ALA A 159 -19.57 -8.01 -8.19
C ALA A 159 -18.23 -7.39 -7.80
N LEU A 160 -17.15 -7.75 -8.48
CA LEU A 160 -15.80 -7.26 -8.21
C LEU A 160 -15.10 -6.89 -9.52
N THR A 161 -14.17 -5.94 -9.44
CA THR A 161 -13.27 -5.60 -10.52
C THR A 161 -11.82 -5.73 -10.05
N ARG A 162 -11.03 -6.56 -10.73
CA ARG A 162 -9.59 -6.61 -10.52
C ARG A 162 -8.93 -5.56 -11.39
N VAL A 163 -8.07 -4.75 -10.77
CA VAL A 163 -7.40 -3.64 -11.45
C VAL A 163 -5.90 -3.62 -11.16
N THR A 164 -5.13 -3.07 -12.10
CA THR A 164 -3.82 -2.50 -11.78
C THR A 164 -4.00 -1.03 -11.42
N LEU A 165 -3.25 -0.59 -10.42
CA LEU A 165 -3.20 0.80 -9.95
C LEU A 165 -1.75 1.29 -10.01
N THR A 166 -1.50 2.38 -10.73
CA THR A 166 -0.17 2.99 -10.87
C THR A 166 -0.19 4.39 -10.26
N PRO A 167 0.32 4.55 -9.01
CA PRO A 167 0.38 5.86 -8.37
C PRO A 167 1.56 6.68 -8.92
N GLU A 168 1.29 7.84 -9.50
CA GLU A 168 2.29 8.82 -9.92
C GLU A 168 2.81 9.67 -8.74
N THR A 169 2.06 9.71 -7.66
CA THR A 169 2.41 10.33 -6.38
C THR A 169 2.31 9.29 -5.26
N GLY A 170 2.86 9.59 -4.08
CA GLY A 170 2.87 8.64 -2.94
C GLY A 170 2.26 9.25 -1.67
N ARG A 171 0.97 9.62 -1.68
CA ARG A 171 0.29 10.13 -0.48
C ARG A 171 -0.22 8.97 0.37
N THR A 172 -0.27 9.19 1.68
CA THR A 172 -0.85 8.21 2.62
C THR A 172 -2.26 7.82 2.18
N HIS A 173 -2.56 6.54 2.13
CA HIS A 173 -3.83 5.95 1.72
C HIS A 173 -4.31 6.36 0.31
N GLN A 174 -3.42 6.88 -0.55
CA GLN A 174 -3.79 7.46 -1.85
C GLN A 174 -4.69 6.53 -2.68
N LEU A 175 -4.25 5.30 -2.94
CA LEU A 175 -4.99 4.36 -3.78
C LEU A 175 -6.34 3.99 -3.17
N ARG A 176 -6.41 3.85 -1.85
CA ARG A 176 -7.64 3.53 -1.12
C ARG A 176 -8.69 4.64 -1.27
N ILE A 177 -8.24 5.91 -1.16
CA ILE A 177 -9.11 7.09 -1.31
C ILE A 177 -9.52 7.27 -2.77
N HIS A 178 -8.60 7.08 -3.72
CA HIS A 178 -8.90 7.22 -5.13
C HIS A 178 -9.93 6.21 -5.62
N CYS A 179 -9.84 4.95 -5.16
CA CYS A 179 -10.84 3.93 -5.48
C CYS A 179 -12.20 4.27 -4.84
N GLN A 180 -12.23 4.75 -3.59
CA GLN A 180 -13.46 5.22 -2.94
C GLN A 180 -14.08 6.41 -3.69
N LEU A 181 -13.26 7.39 -4.10
CA LEU A 181 -13.72 8.58 -4.84
C LEU A 181 -14.42 8.19 -6.17
N ARG A 182 -13.96 7.12 -6.81
CA ARG A 182 -14.59 6.57 -8.02
C ARG A 182 -15.88 5.79 -7.73
N GLY A 183 -16.26 5.60 -6.47
CA GLY A 183 -17.41 4.80 -6.07
C GLY A 183 -17.15 3.28 -6.01
N TYR A 184 -15.90 2.85 -6.20
CA TYR A 184 -15.47 1.46 -6.20
C TYR A 184 -14.38 1.23 -5.16
N PRO A 185 -14.70 1.22 -3.85
CA PRO A 185 -13.69 1.03 -2.80
C PRO A 185 -13.01 -0.33 -2.93
N ILE A 186 -11.77 -0.39 -2.42
CA ILE A 186 -11.02 -1.64 -2.38
C ILE A 186 -11.69 -2.60 -1.39
N LEU A 187 -11.91 -3.84 -1.79
CA LEU A 187 -12.46 -4.90 -0.96
C LEU A 187 -11.60 -5.11 0.30
N GLY A 188 -12.25 -5.21 1.46
CA GLY A 188 -11.57 -5.32 2.77
C GLY A 188 -10.97 -4.00 3.27
N CYS A 189 -11.37 -2.85 2.72
CA CYS A 189 -10.88 -1.56 3.18
C CYS A 189 -11.62 -1.08 4.43
N ASP A 190 -10.99 -1.19 5.59
CA ASP A 190 -11.50 -0.81 6.91
C ASP A 190 -11.76 0.69 7.09
N LEU A 191 -10.95 1.54 6.44
CA LEU A 191 -11.02 2.99 6.64
C LEU A 191 -11.93 3.70 5.62
N TYR A 192 -12.01 3.19 4.39
CA TYR A 192 -12.68 3.86 3.26
C TYR A 192 -13.75 3.00 2.57
N GLY A 193 -14.00 1.78 3.09
CA GLY A 193 -15.19 1.00 2.76
C GLY A 193 -16.39 1.65 3.43
N GLY A 194 -17.38 2.08 2.69
CA GLY A 194 -18.59 2.65 3.27
C GLY A 194 -19.49 1.55 3.85
N ARG A 195 -20.15 1.82 4.99
CA ARG A 195 -21.27 0.96 5.48
C ARG A 195 -22.41 0.84 4.45
N GLU A 196 -22.42 1.76 3.49
CA GLU A 196 -23.44 1.82 2.43
C GLU A 196 -23.15 0.90 1.24
N LEU A 197 -21.95 0.30 1.18
CA LEU A 197 -21.56 -0.65 0.14
C LEU A 197 -21.47 -2.04 0.76
N PRO A 198 -22.54 -2.86 0.69
CA PRO A 198 -22.52 -4.23 1.21
C PRO A 198 -21.38 -5.02 0.58
N GLY A 199 -20.56 -5.65 1.42
CA GLY A 199 -19.47 -6.52 0.95
C GLY A 199 -18.07 -5.98 1.12
N THR A 200 -17.85 -4.68 1.38
CA THR A 200 -16.51 -4.13 1.60
C THR A 200 -15.82 -4.71 2.84
N GLU A 201 -16.59 -5.15 3.84
CA GLU A 201 -16.09 -5.72 5.11
C GLU A 201 -15.82 -7.24 5.05
N GLN A 202 -16.12 -7.89 3.91
CA GLN A 202 -16.19 -9.36 3.85
C GLN A 202 -14.92 -10.05 3.36
N ALA A 203 -13.84 -9.30 3.21
CA ALA A 203 -12.56 -9.90 2.93
C ALA A 203 -11.74 -10.05 4.22
N PRO A 204 -10.93 -11.12 4.35
CA PRO A 204 -10.09 -11.35 5.52
C PRO A 204 -8.99 -10.29 5.68
N ARG A 205 -8.78 -9.46 4.66
CA ARG A 205 -7.73 -8.43 4.61
C ARG A 205 -8.05 -7.37 3.54
N LEU A 206 -7.31 -6.27 3.56
CA LEU A 206 -7.32 -5.31 2.46
C LEU A 206 -6.79 -5.97 1.17
N MET A 207 -7.61 -6.02 0.12
CA MET A 207 -7.24 -6.58 -1.18
C MET A 207 -6.46 -5.57 -2.02
N LEU A 208 -5.29 -5.19 -1.51
CA LEU A 208 -4.32 -4.30 -2.15
C LEU A 208 -2.92 -4.87 -1.99
N HIS A 209 -2.23 -5.08 -3.11
CA HIS A 209 -0.92 -5.70 -3.18
C HIS A 209 0.02 -4.89 -4.07
N ALA A 210 1.21 -4.53 -3.57
CA ALA A 210 2.27 -3.92 -4.38
C ALA A 210 2.91 -5.01 -5.23
N SER A 211 2.47 -5.13 -6.49
CA SER A 211 2.77 -6.26 -7.36
C SER A 211 3.98 -6.05 -8.28
N GLU A 212 4.39 -4.80 -8.50
CA GLU A 212 5.54 -4.52 -9.35
C GLU A 212 6.31 -3.29 -8.86
N LEU A 213 7.63 -3.39 -8.93
CA LEU A 213 8.55 -2.32 -8.57
C LEU A 213 9.68 -2.27 -9.62
N ARG A 214 9.87 -1.09 -10.23
CA ARG A 214 10.99 -0.82 -11.14
C ARG A 214 11.78 0.38 -10.63
N PHE A 215 13.08 0.23 -10.54
CA PHE A 215 14.00 1.29 -10.12
C PHE A 215 15.42 0.99 -10.65
N VAL A 216 16.35 1.87 -10.43
CA VAL A 216 17.76 1.67 -10.79
C VAL A 216 18.53 1.27 -9.54
N HIS A 217 19.34 0.21 -9.64
CA HIS A 217 20.19 -0.20 -8.52
C HIS A 217 21.16 0.93 -8.14
N PRO A 218 21.23 1.34 -6.85
CA PRO A 218 21.89 2.58 -6.45
C PRO A 218 23.41 2.61 -6.64
N VAL A 219 24.04 1.45 -6.87
CA VAL A 219 25.49 1.32 -7.02
C VAL A 219 25.87 0.81 -8.40
N SER A 220 25.30 -0.30 -8.86
CA SER A 220 25.63 -0.85 -10.19
C SER A 220 24.99 -0.08 -11.34
N HIS A 221 23.98 0.75 -11.06
CA HIS A 221 23.16 1.48 -12.03
C HIS A 221 22.39 0.60 -13.01
N GLU A 222 22.29 -0.69 -12.73
CA GLU A 222 21.48 -1.61 -13.52
C GLU A 222 19.98 -1.43 -13.25
N PRO A 223 19.11 -1.59 -14.27
CA PRO A 223 17.68 -1.56 -14.07
C PRO A 223 17.22 -2.79 -13.27
N MET A 224 16.49 -2.53 -12.20
CA MET A 224 15.85 -3.54 -11.36
C MET A 224 14.36 -3.61 -11.69
N HIS A 225 13.87 -4.79 -12.04
CA HIS A 225 12.45 -5.04 -12.29
C HIS A 225 12.01 -6.28 -11.51
N ILE A 226 11.18 -6.06 -10.51
CA ILE A 226 10.70 -7.12 -9.62
C ILE A 226 9.18 -7.20 -9.72
N GLN A 227 8.68 -8.43 -9.83
CA GLN A 227 7.25 -8.73 -9.85
C GLN A 227 6.90 -9.76 -8.77
N GLN A 228 5.78 -9.57 -8.14
CA GLN A 228 5.20 -10.48 -7.17
C GLN A 228 3.69 -10.56 -7.43
N ALA A 229 3.23 -11.74 -7.81
CA ALA A 229 1.80 -11.95 -8.03
C ALA A 229 0.99 -11.63 -6.77
N SER A 230 -0.19 -11.03 -6.96
CA SER A 230 -1.11 -10.85 -5.83
C SER A 230 -1.62 -12.19 -5.34
N PRO A 231 -1.84 -12.36 -4.04
CA PRO A 231 -2.35 -13.60 -3.47
C PRO A 231 -3.88 -13.74 -3.61
N PHE A 232 -4.55 -12.94 -4.43
CA PHE A 232 -6.00 -12.91 -4.65
C PHE A 232 -6.36 -12.56 -6.09
#